data_8573328700c49b828ac506448bf4240a
#
_entry.id   8573328700c49b828ac506448bf4240a
#
_cell.length_a   1.000
_cell.length_b   1.000
_cell.length_c   1.000
_cell.angle_alpha   90.00
_cell.angle_beta   90.00
_cell.angle_gamma   90.00
#
_symmetry.space_group_name_H-M   'P 1'
#
loop_
_entity.id
_entity.type
_entity.pdbx_description
1 polymer ?
#
loop_
_entity_poly.entity_id
_entity_poly.type
_entity_poly.pdbx_seq_one_letter_code
_entity_poly.pdbx_strand_id
1 'polypeptide(L)'
;PGIAEALLALGALATLGYLAWRRFTGDGRRLLSVPAWALTSTLFLAYWLPQLVSAVDADDPGRAWGRVAAGLRHLPFMWLVAIAVASDARRRVTFTGLGVVVALWVADALAQALAGSSPLFWSMDQVKWLISGHGLCSAGEAAQADRLSGVFGPCNLKFGQVLASLTPFLLFAAAARWGRWGWLLAAVPTGVVIVLAGSRASWITYALVMLFSGWRLLGRKGMALVLLSGVLGAVL
;
A
#
# COMPACT_ATOMS: atom_id res chain seq x y z
N PRO A 1 1.35 3.67 -14.14
CA PRO A 1 0.03 3.96 -13.54
C PRO A 1 -1.03 2.93 -13.93
N GLY A 2 -0.98 2.34 -15.14
CA GLY A 2 -2.07 1.58 -15.71
C GLY A 2 -2.61 0.38 -14.91
N ILE A 3 -1.76 -0.52 -14.41
CA ILE A 3 -2.22 -1.77 -13.75
C ILE A 3 -2.93 -1.45 -12.42
N ALA A 4 -2.33 -0.61 -11.58
CA ALA A 4 -2.93 -0.25 -10.28
C ALA A 4 -4.26 0.49 -10.46
N GLU A 5 -4.34 1.40 -11.44
CA GLU A 5 -5.56 2.11 -11.78
C GLU A 5 -6.64 1.21 -12.37
N ALA A 6 -6.24 0.24 -13.22
CA ALA A 6 -7.16 -0.76 -13.75
C ALA A 6 -7.72 -1.64 -12.64
N LEU A 7 -6.89 -2.14 -11.72
CA LEU A 7 -7.35 -2.94 -10.58
C LEU A 7 -8.29 -2.16 -9.65
N LEU A 8 -8.00 -0.88 -9.41
CA LEU A 8 -8.88 -0.01 -8.63
C LEU A 8 -10.22 0.21 -9.34
N ALA A 9 -10.21 0.46 -10.64
CA ALA A 9 -11.44 0.63 -11.43
C ALA A 9 -12.26 -0.67 -11.49
N LEU A 10 -11.60 -1.82 -11.71
CA LEU A 10 -12.27 -3.13 -11.68
C LEU A 10 -12.87 -3.43 -10.30
N GLY A 11 -12.16 -3.15 -9.23
CA GLY A 11 -12.67 -3.30 -7.87
C GLY A 11 -13.87 -2.39 -7.60
N ALA A 12 -13.84 -1.15 -8.08
CA ALA A 12 -14.96 -0.22 -7.98
C ALA A 12 -16.17 -0.71 -8.75
N LEU A 13 -16.00 -1.12 -10.02
CA LEU A 13 -17.07 -1.66 -10.86
C LEU A 13 -17.67 -2.95 -10.30
N ALA A 14 -16.81 -3.88 -9.83
CA ALA A 14 -17.26 -5.12 -9.19
C ALA A 14 -18.11 -4.83 -7.95
N THR A 15 -17.72 -3.84 -7.14
CA THR A 15 -18.48 -3.42 -5.96
C THR A 15 -19.84 -2.87 -6.34
N LEU A 16 -19.88 -1.95 -7.29
CA LEU A 16 -21.14 -1.38 -7.77
C LEU A 16 -22.05 -2.45 -8.39
N GLY A 17 -21.50 -3.32 -9.23
CA GLY A 17 -22.22 -4.44 -9.83
C GLY A 17 -22.79 -5.39 -8.77
N TYR A 18 -21.99 -5.74 -7.76
CA TYR A 18 -22.42 -6.59 -6.66
C TYR A 18 -23.51 -5.94 -5.80
N LEU A 19 -23.39 -4.66 -5.50
CA LEU A 19 -24.41 -3.91 -4.75
C LEU A 19 -25.73 -3.79 -5.56
N ALA A 20 -25.64 -3.51 -6.85
CA ALA A 20 -26.78 -3.45 -7.76
C ALA A 20 -27.47 -4.83 -7.84
N TRP A 21 -26.72 -5.89 -8.09
CA TRP A 21 -27.23 -7.26 -8.14
C TRP A 21 -27.98 -7.64 -6.86
N ARG A 22 -27.43 -7.36 -5.68
CA ARG A 22 -28.10 -7.60 -4.40
C ARG A 22 -29.39 -6.80 -4.23
N ARG A 23 -29.41 -5.57 -4.73
CA ARG A 23 -30.62 -4.75 -4.71
C ARG A 23 -31.75 -5.38 -5.54
N PHE A 24 -31.41 -5.93 -6.70
CA PHE A 24 -32.37 -6.61 -7.58
C PHE A 24 -32.81 -7.98 -7.07
N THR A 25 -31.95 -8.72 -6.37
CA THR A 25 -32.27 -10.05 -5.82
C THR A 25 -33.00 -9.99 -4.48
N GLY A 26 -33.26 -8.81 -3.94
CA GLY A 26 -34.00 -8.63 -2.68
C GLY A 26 -33.25 -9.09 -1.43
N ASP A 27 -31.94 -9.37 -1.52
CA ASP A 27 -31.13 -9.74 -0.35
C ASP A 27 -30.91 -8.50 0.54
N GLY A 28 -31.83 -8.30 1.50
CA GLY A 28 -31.84 -7.16 2.40
C GLY A 28 -30.72 -7.14 3.47
N ARG A 29 -29.83 -8.15 3.50
CA ARG A 29 -28.72 -8.18 4.48
C ARG A 29 -27.73 -7.04 4.19
N ARG A 30 -27.51 -6.17 5.16
CA ARG A 30 -26.56 -5.08 5.05
C ARG A 30 -25.14 -5.64 5.05
N LEU A 31 -24.35 -5.30 4.02
CA LEU A 31 -22.93 -5.67 3.93
C LEU A 31 -22.04 -4.89 4.89
N LEU A 32 -22.41 -3.64 5.11
CA LEU A 32 -21.79 -2.73 6.05
C LEU A 32 -22.83 -2.16 7.00
N SER A 33 -22.43 -1.89 8.23
CA SER A 33 -23.25 -1.12 9.15
C SER A 33 -23.42 0.34 8.66
N VAL A 34 -24.51 0.98 9.05
CA VAL A 34 -24.74 2.40 8.69
C VAL A 34 -23.58 3.30 9.11
N PRO A 35 -23.01 3.16 10.33
CA PRO A 35 -21.82 3.94 10.72
C PRO A 35 -20.61 3.69 9.81
N ALA A 36 -20.36 2.45 9.37
CA ALA A 36 -19.24 2.15 8.46
C ALA A 36 -19.43 2.78 7.08
N TRP A 37 -20.67 2.76 6.54
CA TRP A 37 -21.01 3.49 5.32
C TRP A 37 -20.80 5.00 5.47
N ALA A 38 -21.29 5.57 6.55
CA ALA A 38 -21.18 7.01 6.84
C ALA A 38 -19.70 7.40 6.97
N LEU A 39 -18.93 6.67 7.77
CA LEU A 39 -17.50 6.94 7.99
C LEU A 39 -16.70 6.90 6.67
N THR A 40 -16.82 5.83 5.90
CA THR A 40 -16.06 5.70 4.65
C THR A 40 -16.47 6.76 3.62
N SER A 41 -17.75 7.08 3.53
CA SER A 41 -18.25 8.13 2.62
C SER A 41 -17.79 9.52 3.06
N THR A 42 -17.82 9.82 4.38
CA THR A 42 -17.34 11.09 4.92
C THR A 42 -15.84 11.26 4.70
N LEU A 43 -15.03 10.24 4.95
CA LEU A 43 -13.59 10.26 4.68
C LEU A 43 -13.30 10.50 3.20
N PHE A 44 -14.04 9.83 2.32
CA PHE A 44 -13.92 10.07 0.89
C PHE A 44 -14.26 11.51 0.52
N LEU A 45 -15.39 12.04 1.01
CA LEU A 45 -15.81 13.41 0.73
C LEU A 45 -14.83 14.43 1.26
N ALA A 46 -14.28 14.23 2.46
CA ALA A 46 -13.28 15.11 3.05
C ALA A 46 -11.99 15.18 2.19
N TYR A 47 -11.65 14.10 1.50
CA TYR A 47 -10.51 14.06 0.57
C TYR A 47 -10.86 14.61 -0.82
N TRP A 48 -12.05 14.32 -1.33
CA TRP A 48 -12.45 14.60 -2.71
C TRP A 48 -13.00 16.03 -2.91
N LEU A 49 -13.75 16.58 -1.93
CA LEU A 49 -14.33 17.92 -2.02
C LEU A 49 -13.28 19.03 -2.20
N PRO A 50 -12.15 19.05 -1.48
CA PRO A 50 -11.09 20.04 -1.74
C PRO A 50 -10.55 19.98 -3.17
N GLN A 51 -10.45 18.79 -3.76
CA GLN A 51 -10.01 18.64 -5.15
C GLN A 51 -11.07 19.18 -6.13
N LEU A 52 -12.37 18.95 -5.84
CA LEU A 52 -13.47 19.49 -6.62
C LEU A 52 -13.44 21.03 -6.61
N VAL A 53 -13.27 21.63 -5.43
CA VAL A 53 -13.20 23.11 -5.29
C VAL A 53 -11.98 23.66 -6.03
N SER A 54 -10.81 23.03 -5.88
CA SER A 54 -9.58 23.45 -6.57
C SER A 54 -9.67 23.32 -8.09
N ALA A 55 -10.52 22.45 -8.62
CA ALA A 55 -10.66 22.26 -10.05
C ALA A 55 -11.43 23.41 -10.73
N VAL A 56 -12.19 24.20 -9.98
CA VAL A 56 -12.98 25.33 -10.51
C VAL A 56 -12.06 26.44 -11.03
N ASP A 57 -10.94 26.67 -10.33
CA ASP A 57 -10.00 27.76 -10.63
C ASP A 57 -8.62 27.24 -11.07
N ALA A 58 -8.60 26.10 -11.74
CA ALA A 58 -7.36 25.47 -12.19
C ALA A 58 -6.87 26.06 -13.51
N ASP A 59 -5.55 26.21 -13.69
CA ASP A 59 -4.91 26.67 -14.93
C ASP A 59 -5.24 25.79 -16.15
N ASP A 60 -5.43 24.48 -15.93
CA ASP A 60 -5.88 23.51 -16.93
C ASP A 60 -7.18 22.83 -16.45
N PRO A 61 -8.35 23.44 -16.74
CA PRO A 61 -9.65 22.92 -16.28
C PRO A 61 -9.93 21.49 -16.78
N GLY A 62 -9.59 21.20 -18.05
CA GLY A 62 -9.85 19.87 -18.63
C GLY A 62 -9.14 18.76 -17.88
N ARG A 63 -7.87 18.95 -17.57
CA ARG A 63 -7.08 17.98 -16.78
C ARG A 63 -7.53 17.92 -15.32
N ALA A 64 -7.89 19.06 -14.72
CA ALA A 64 -8.34 19.13 -13.33
C ALA A 64 -9.66 18.36 -13.15
N TRP A 65 -10.66 18.64 -13.99
CA TRP A 65 -11.96 17.94 -13.97
C TRP A 65 -11.83 16.45 -14.28
N GLY A 66 -10.92 16.08 -15.22
CA GLY A 66 -10.62 14.68 -15.50
C GLY A 66 -10.10 13.93 -14.26
N ARG A 67 -9.23 14.56 -13.44
CA ARG A 67 -8.74 13.99 -12.18
C ARG A 67 -9.83 13.86 -11.13
N VAL A 68 -10.68 14.88 -10.99
CA VAL A 68 -11.81 14.87 -10.05
C VAL A 68 -12.79 13.76 -10.42
N ALA A 69 -13.18 13.64 -11.69
CA ALA A 69 -14.05 12.58 -12.17
C ALA A 69 -13.44 11.17 -11.96
N ALA A 70 -12.15 11.01 -12.30
CA ALA A 70 -11.43 9.77 -12.05
C ALA A 70 -11.36 9.43 -10.56
N GLY A 71 -11.35 10.42 -9.67
CA GLY A 71 -11.34 10.25 -8.22
C GLY A 71 -12.60 9.57 -7.68
N LEU A 72 -13.76 9.69 -8.34
CA LEU A 72 -15.01 9.07 -7.89
C LEU A 72 -14.94 7.55 -7.75
N ARG A 73 -14.09 6.87 -8.52
CA ARG A 73 -13.87 5.41 -8.42
C ARG A 73 -13.32 4.97 -7.06
N HIS A 74 -12.71 5.87 -6.29
CA HIS A 74 -12.19 5.54 -4.98
C HIS A 74 -13.29 5.26 -3.95
N LEU A 75 -14.47 5.88 -4.09
CA LEU A 75 -15.58 5.68 -3.15
C LEU A 75 -16.08 4.23 -3.13
N PRO A 76 -16.52 3.62 -4.26
CA PRO A 76 -16.92 2.22 -4.25
C PRO A 76 -15.76 1.27 -3.90
N PHE A 77 -14.52 1.62 -4.24
CA PHE A 77 -13.34 0.86 -3.81
C PHE A 77 -13.15 0.91 -2.28
N MET A 78 -13.34 2.06 -1.63
CA MET A 78 -13.31 2.17 -0.17
C MET A 78 -14.41 1.32 0.50
N TRP A 79 -15.60 1.25 -0.09
CA TRP A 79 -16.65 0.35 0.37
C TRP A 79 -16.25 -1.12 0.24
N LEU A 80 -15.60 -1.51 -0.87
CA LEU A 80 -15.04 -2.85 -1.03
C LEU A 80 -14.05 -3.19 0.10
N VAL A 81 -13.13 -2.29 0.38
CA VAL A 81 -12.15 -2.47 1.47
C VAL A 81 -12.88 -2.60 2.82
N ALA A 82 -13.86 -1.75 3.10
CA ALA A 82 -14.65 -1.83 4.32
C ALA A 82 -15.42 -3.16 4.45
N ILE A 83 -15.99 -3.66 3.35
CA ILE A 83 -16.63 -4.98 3.30
C ILE A 83 -15.61 -6.11 3.55
N ALA A 84 -14.42 -6.00 2.97
CA ALA A 84 -13.35 -6.99 3.11
C ALA A 84 -12.83 -7.11 4.56
N VAL A 85 -13.04 -6.09 5.40
CA VAL A 85 -12.63 -6.10 6.82
C VAL A 85 -13.80 -6.09 7.80
N ALA A 86 -15.04 -6.21 7.32
CA ALA A 86 -16.24 -6.06 8.14
C ALA A 86 -16.44 -7.17 9.18
N SER A 87 -15.89 -8.36 8.98
CA SER A 87 -15.95 -9.47 9.94
C SER A 87 -14.56 -9.95 10.32
N ASP A 88 -14.43 -10.57 11.50
CA ASP A 88 -13.14 -11.07 12.00
C ASP A 88 -12.50 -12.09 11.04
N ALA A 89 -13.29 -12.98 10.45
CA ALA A 89 -12.80 -13.95 9.47
C ALA A 89 -12.25 -13.26 8.21
N ARG A 90 -13.01 -12.33 7.62
CA ARG A 90 -12.59 -11.57 6.43
C ARG A 90 -11.37 -10.70 6.73
N ARG A 91 -11.37 -10.01 7.87
CA ARG A 91 -10.25 -9.18 8.31
C ARG A 91 -8.97 -10.00 8.45
N ARG A 92 -9.06 -11.19 9.05
CA ARG A 92 -7.91 -12.10 9.17
C ARG A 92 -7.37 -12.50 7.80
N VAL A 93 -8.23 -12.90 6.86
CA VAL A 93 -7.83 -13.28 5.50
C VAL A 93 -7.18 -12.08 4.77
N THR A 94 -7.83 -10.91 4.81
CA THR A 94 -7.33 -9.69 4.15
C THR A 94 -5.97 -9.27 4.72
N PHE A 95 -5.81 -9.22 6.04
CA PHE A 95 -4.57 -8.79 6.67
C PHE A 95 -3.45 -9.81 6.48
N THR A 96 -3.75 -11.10 6.53
CA THR A 96 -2.74 -12.13 6.20
C THR A 96 -2.33 -12.05 4.74
N GLY A 97 -3.28 -11.87 3.82
CA GLY A 97 -2.99 -11.69 2.40
C GLY A 97 -2.11 -10.46 2.13
N LEU A 98 -2.43 -9.32 2.76
CA LEU A 98 -1.57 -8.13 2.70
C LEU A 98 -0.17 -8.39 3.27
N GLY A 99 -0.08 -9.10 4.40
CA GLY A 99 1.20 -9.51 4.98
C GLY A 99 2.05 -10.35 4.02
N VAL A 100 1.43 -11.29 3.32
CA VAL A 100 2.11 -12.12 2.28
C VAL A 100 2.60 -11.25 1.12
N VAL A 101 1.75 -10.34 0.62
CA VAL A 101 2.15 -9.41 -0.47
C VAL A 101 3.34 -8.56 -0.05
N VAL A 102 3.31 -8.00 1.16
CA VAL A 102 4.43 -7.20 1.69
C VAL A 102 5.69 -8.06 1.85
N ALA A 103 5.56 -9.31 2.32
CA ALA A 103 6.71 -10.23 2.40
C ALA A 103 7.35 -10.50 1.02
N LEU A 104 6.53 -10.70 -0.01
CA LEU A 104 7.00 -10.87 -1.39
C LEU A 104 7.71 -9.61 -1.90
N TRP A 105 7.20 -8.41 -1.60
CA TRP A 105 7.84 -7.16 -1.98
C TRP A 105 9.18 -6.95 -1.26
N VAL A 106 9.26 -7.32 0.02
CA VAL A 106 10.54 -7.27 0.76
C VAL A 106 11.55 -8.24 0.17
N ALA A 107 11.12 -9.48 -0.13
CA ALA A 107 11.98 -10.49 -0.75
C ALA A 107 12.48 -10.05 -2.14
N ASP A 108 11.60 -9.49 -2.97
CA ASP A 108 11.94 -8.95 -4.28
C ASP A 108 12.93 -7.77 -4.20
N ALA A 109 12.70 -6.86 -3.26
CA ALA A 109 13.60 -5.72 -3.04
C ALA A 109 14.98 -6.16 -2.50
N LEU A 110 15.03 -7.18 -1.65
CA LEU A 110 16.31 -7.77 -1.23
C LEU A 110 17.01 -8.47 -2.39
N ALA A 111 16.28 -9.18 -3.25
CA ALA A 111 16.83 -9.74 -4.47
C ALA A 111 17.39 -8.64 -5.39
N GLN A 112 16.69 -7.53 -5.55
CA GLN A 112 17.19 -6.36 -6.28
C GLN A 112 18.47 -5.80 -5.65
N ALA A 113 18.54 -5.69 -4.33
CA ALA A 113 19.74 -5.19 -3.65
C ALA A 113 20.97 -6.09 -3.85
N LEU A 114 20.76 -7.40 -3.98
CA LEU A 114 21.83 -8.38 -4.14
C LEU A 114 22.21 -8.63 -5.62
N ALA A 115 21.22 -8.67 -6.52
CA ALA A 115 21.39 -9.02 -7.92
C ALA A 115 21.31 -7.82 -8.88
N GLY A 116 21.03 -6.62 -8.38
CA GLY A 116 20.93 -5.38 -9.17
C GLY A 116 19.62 -5.21 -9.94
N SER A 117 18.72 -6.20 -9.94
CA SER A 117 17.44 -6.15 -10.65
C SER A 117 16.31 -6.77 -9.82
N SER A 118 15.12 -6.16 -9.86
CA SER A 118 13.90 -6.69 -9.22
C SER A 118 13.28 -7.75 -10.13
N PRO A 119 13.16 -9.01 -9.69
CA PRO A 119 12.53 -10.07 -10.48
C PRO A 119 11.05 -9.78 -10.80
N LEU A 120 10.31 -9.23 -9.84
CA LEU A 120 8.90 -8.91 -10.04
C LEU A 120 8.72 -7.76 -11.02
N PHE A 121 9.50 -6.68 -10.87
CA PHE A 121 9.45 -5.58 -11.83
C PHE A 121 9.83 -6.03 -13.24
N TRP A 122 10.91 -6.78 -13.38
CA TRP A 122 11.36 -7.33 -14.66
C TRP A 122 10.24 -8.15 -15.32
N SER A 123 9.59 -9.04 -14.59
CA SER A 123 8.48 -9.86 -15.10
C SER A 123 7.32 -9.01 -15.62
N MET A 124 6.92 -7.97 -14.87
CA MET A 124 5.84 -7.05 -15.29
C MET A 124 6.25 -6.21 -16.49
N ASP A 125 7.50 -5.79 -16.56
CA ASP A 125 8.04 -5.03 -17.68
C ASP A 125 8.04 -5.85 -18.97
N GLN A 126 8.43 -7.13 -18.91
CA GLN A 126 8.35 -8.05 -20.03
C GLN A 126 6.92 -8.28 -20.51
N VAL A 127 5.98 -8.50 -19.59
CA VAL A 127 4.55 -8.65 -19.94
C VAL A 127 4.02 -7.39 -20.62
N LYS A 128 4.36 -6.21 -20.12
CA LYS A 128 3.94 -4.95 -20.74
C LYS A 128 4.58 -4.77 -22.12
N TRP A 129 5.86 -5.10 -22.26
CA TRP A 129 6.56 -5.03 -23.54
C TRP A 129 5.92 -5.94 -24.58
N LEU A 130 5.54 -7.16 -24.23
CA LEU A 130 4.83 -8.10 -25.10
C LEU A 130 3.47 -7.59 -25.56
N ILE A 131 2.77 -6.83 -24.71
CA ILE A 131 1.40 -6.34 -25.02
C ILE A 131 1.43 -5.02 -25.80
N SER A 132 2.37 -4.11 -25.48
CA SER A 132 2.35 -2.73 -25.97
C SER A 132 3.59 -2.31 -26.74
N GLY A 133 4.61 -3.17 -26.87
CA GLY A 133 5.85 -2.89 -27.59
C GLY A 133 6.79 -1.91 -26.87
N HIS A 134 6.50 -1.52 -25.63
CA HIS A 134 7.34 -0.62 -24.84
C HIS A 134 7.31 -0.98 -23.35
N GLY A 135 8.43 -0.71 -22.65
CA GLY A 135 8.60 -1.02 -21.22
C GLY A 135 7.73 -0.17 -20.29
N LEU A 136 7.77 -0.49 -19.00
CA LEU A 136 7.10 0.26 -17.93
C LEU A 136 7.74 1.61 -17.67
N CYS A 137 9.09 1.68 -17.78
CA CYS A 137 9.86 2.89 -17.56
C CYS A 137 10.62 3.26 -18.84
N SER A 138 10.84 4.55 -19.05
CA SER A 138 11.75 5.00 -20.10
C SER A 138 13.22 4.75 -19.72
N ALA A 139 14.10 4.63 -20.71
CA ALA A 139 15.53 4.42 -20.48
C ALA A 139 16.16 5.55 -19.66
N GLY A 140 15.71 6.81 -19.87
CA GLY A 140 16.20 7.97 -19.13
C GLY A 140 15.80 7.95 -17.65
N GLU A 141 14.58 7.50 -17.33
CA GLU A 141 14.12 7.34 -15.94
C GLU A 141 14.85 6.19 -15.24
N ALA A 142 15.10 5.09 -15.96
CA ALA A 142 15.84 3.96 -15.43
C ALA A 142 17.30 4.32 -15.09
N ALA A 143 17.95 5.15 -15.93
CA ALA A 143 19.33 5.58 -15.72
C ALA A 143 19.52 6.53 -14.52
N GLN A 144 18.47 7.24 -14.09
CA GLN A 144 18.50 8.16 -12.95
C GLN A 144 18.13 7.51 -11.61
N ALA A 145 17.78 6.24 -11.61
CA ALA A 145 17.36 5.54 -10.41
C ALA A 145 18.56 5.10 -9.57
N ASP A 146 18.88 5.88 -8.55
CA ASP A 146 19.93 5.64 -7.54
C ASP A 146 19.39 4.94 -6.27
N ARG A 147 18.11 4.57 -6.25
CA ARG A 147 17.41 4.05 -5.06
C ARG A 147 16.76 2.72 -5.32
N LEU A 148 16.63 1.94 -4.24
CA LEU A 148 15.90 0.68 -4.29
C LEU A 148 14.42 0.95 -4.54
N SER A 149 13.92 0.43 -5.66
CA SER A 149 12.56 0.67 -6.15
C SER A 149 11.66 -0.57 -6.09
N GLY A 150 12.25 -1.77 -5.90
CA GLY A 150 11.54 -3.04 -5.83
C GLY A 150 10.57 -3.22 -7.01
N VAL A 151 9.44 -3.82 -6.72
CA VAL A 151 8.37 -4.10 -7.68
C VAL A 151 7.81 -2.86 -8.41
N PHE A 152 8.03 -1.65 -7.88
CA PHE A 152 7.53 -0.41 -8.51
C PHE A 152 8.41 0.08 -9.66
N GLY A 153 9.65 -0.40 -9.72
CA GLY A 153 10.62 -0.06 -10.75
C GLY A 153 11.21 1.35 -10.63
N PRO A 154 12.23 1.62 -11.44
CA PRO A 154 13.05 2.83 -11.33
C PRO A 154 12.28 4.13 -11.58
N CYS A 155 11.22 4.10 -12.36
CA CYS A 155 10.38 5.27 -12.64
C CYS A 155 9.36 5.61 -11.53
N ASN A 156 9.29 4.84 -10.43
CA ASN A 156 8.38 5.11 -9.33
C ASN A 156 9.07 5.00 -7.96
N LEU A 157 9.60 6.10 -7.49
CA LEU A 157 10.36 6.20 -6.24
C LEU A 157 9.51 6.15 -4.95
N LYS A 158 8.21 5.86 -5.06
CA LYS A 158 7.29 5.80 -3.89
C LYS A 158 7.31 4.44 -3.17
N PHE A 159 8.11 3.48 -3.64
CA PHE A 159 8.15 2.12 -3.08
C PHE A 159 8.36 2.11 -1.57
N GLY A 160 9.37 2.80 -1.06
CA GLY A 160 9.67 2.84 0.37
C GLY A 160 8.53 3.38 1.22
N GLN A 161 7.79 4.40 0.74
CA GLN A 161 6.65 4.98 1.47
C GLN A 161 5.48 4.00 1.55
N VAL A 162 5.15 3.35 0.44
CA VAL A 162 4.08 2.37 0.39
C VAL A 162 4.44 1.14 1.23
N LEU A 163 5.68 0.65 1.13
CA LEU A 163 6.17 -0.46 1.92
C LEU A 163 6.09 -0.15 3.43
N ALA A 164 6.58 1.02 3.87
CA ALA A 164 6.53 1.44 5.27
C ALA A 164 5.09 1.48 5.80
N SER A 165 4.14 1.99 5.01
CA SER A 165 2.73 2.08 5.37
C SER A 165 2.04 0.71 5.49
N LEU A 166 2.47 -0.28 4.70
CA LEU A 166 1.90 -1.63 4.69
C LEU A 166 2.65 -2.60 5.63
N THR A 167 3.81 -2.23 6.11
CA THR A 167 4.63 -3.05 7.03
C THR A 167 3.86 -3.59 8.26
N PRO A 168 2.91 -2.87 8.89
CA PRO A 168 2.15 -3.42 10.01
C PRO A 168 1.50 -4.76 9.71
N PHE A 169 0.97 -4.97 8.50
CA PHE A 169 0.34 -6.22 8.12
C PHE A 169 1.32 -7.40 8.15
N LEU A 170 2.54 -7.20 7.67
CA LEU A 170 3.60 -8.21 7.73
C LEU A 170 4.05 -8.48 9.17
N LEU A 171 4.33 -7.42 9.95
CA LEU A 171 4.83 -7.55 11.32
C LEU A 171 3.83 -8.29 12.21
N PHE A 172 2.53 -7.92 12.16
CA PHE A 172 1.51 -8.57 12.98
C PHE A 172 1.18 -9.98 12.48
N ALA A 173 1.21 -10.25 11.16
CA ALA A 173 1.02 -11.60 10.64
C ALA A 173 2.17 -12.53 11.05
N ALA A 174 3.42 -12.09 10.94
CA ALA A 174 4.59 -12.85 11.35
C ALA A 174 4.61 -13.06 12.87
N ALA A 175 4.28 -12.03 13.65
CA ALA A 175 4.17 -12.15 15.12
C ALA A 175 3.06 -13.11 15.55
N ALA A 176 1.92 -13.13 14.87
CA ALA A 176 0.83 -14.05 15.13
C ALA A 176 1.24 -15.52 14.87
N ARG A 177 2.16 -15.77 13.94
CA ARG A 177 2.61 -17.11 13.55
C ARG A 177 3.80 -17.61 14.39
N TRP A 178 4.77 -16.73 14.71
CA TRP A 178 6.06 -17.09 15.34
C TRP A 178 6.41 -16.24 16.57
N GLY A 179 5.44 -15.49 17.12
CA GLY A 179 5.65 -14.62 18.28
C GLY A 179 6.68 -13.53 18.03
N ARG A 180 7.43 -13.18 19.08
CA ARG A 180 8.46 -12.12 19.03
C ARG A 180 9.55 -12.36 17.96
N TRP A 181 9.87 -13.62 17.70
CA TRP A 181 10.87 -13.97 16.68
C TRP A 181 10.35 -13.69 15.28
N GLY A 182 9.08 -13.99 15.01
CA GLY A 182 8.43 -13.63 13.74
C GLY A 182 8.43 -12.14 13.51
N TRP A 183 8.16 -11.34 14.55
CA TRP A 183 8.24 -9.89 14.45
C TRP A 183 9.64 -9.42 14.08
N LEU A 184 10.70 -9.93 14.72
CA LEU A 184 12.10 -9.59 14.41
C LEU A 184 12.47 -10.02 12.98
N LEU A 185 12.13 -11.26 12.59
CA LEU A 185 12.39 -11.79 11.25
C LEU A 185 11.73 -10.98 10.14
N ALA A 186 10.60 -10.35 10.42
CA ALA A 186 9.93 -9.45 9.49
C ALA A 186 10.48 -8.02 9.55
N ALA A 187 10.76 -7.51 10.75
CA ALA A 187 11.20 -6.14 10.97
C ALA A 187 12.59 -5.88 10.37
N VAL A 188 13.57 -6.73 10.65
CA VAL A 188 14.96 -6.47 10.22
C VAL A 188 15.08 -6.36 8.69
N PRO A 189 14.64 -7.35 7.88
CA PRO A 189 14.76 -7.25 6.43
C PRO A 189 13.94 -6.10 5.84
N THR A 190 12.74 -5.82 6.39
CA THR A 190 11.93 -4.68 5.96
C THR A 190 12.63 -3.35 6.26
N GLY A 191 13.27 -3.22 7.42
CA GLY A 191 14.05 -2.04 7.79
C GLY A 191 15.21 -1.80 6.83
N VAL A 192 15.97 -2.83 6.50
CA VAL A 192 17.06 -2.76 5.51
C VAL A 192 16.53 -2.24 4.16
N VAL A 193 15.45 -2.82 3.65
CA VAL A 193 14.83 -2.39 2.38
C VAL A 193 14.38 -0.92 2.45
N ILE A 194 13.77 -0.48 3.54
CA ILE A 194 13.29 0.90 3.71
C ILE A 194 14.46 1.88 3.78
N VAL A 195 15.58 1.52 4.42
CA VAL A 195 16.79 2.35 4.42
C VAL A 195 17.36 2.48 3.01
N LEU A 196 17.50 1.37 2.29
CA LEU A 196 18.00 1.35 0.91
C LEU A 196 17.07 2.06 -0.09
N ALA A 197 15.77 2.14 0.19
CA ALA A 197 14.82 2.93 -0.61
C ALA A 197 15.03 4.45 -0.48
N GLY A 198 15.86 4.92 0.47
CA GLY A 198 16.41 6.28 0.53
C GLY A 198 15.41 7.41 0.75
N SER A 199 14.20 7.13 1.24
CA SER A 199 13.16 8.15 1.47
C SER A 199 13.03 8.51 2.95
N ARG A 200 13.27 9.77 3.33
CA ARG A 200 13.14 10.25 4.72
C ARG A 200 11.75 10.01 5.29
N ALA A 201 10.70 10.23 4.49
CA ALA A 201 9.33 9.98 4.90
C ALA A 201 9.09 8.49 5.23
N SER A 202 9.69 7.57 4.46
CA SER A 202 9.61 6.13 4.72
C SER A 202 10.26 5.75 6.05
N TRP A 203 11.40 6.36 6.37
CA TRP A 203 12.12 6.11 7.63
C TRP A 203 11.29 6.53 8.84
N ILE A 204 10.70 7.74 8.79
CA ILE A 204 9.84 8.24 9.86
C ILE A 204 8.60 7.33 10.02
N THR A 205 7.93 7.00 8.92
CA THR A 205 6.77 6.10 8.94
C THR A 205 7.14 4.75 9.53
N TYR A 206 8.26 4.16 9.10
CA TYR A 206 8.72 2.88 9.60
C TYR A 206 9.07 2.93 11.09
N ALA A 207 9.76 3.99 11.55
CA ALA A 207 10.07 4.17 12.95
C ALA A 207 8.79 4.23 13.82
N LEU A 208 7.77 4.96 13.39
CA LEU A 208 6.47 5.00 14.08
C LEU A 208 5.79 3.61 14.11
N VAL A 209 5.83 2.88 13.00
CA VAL A 209 5.31 1.51 12.93
C VAL A 209 6.07 0.58 13.89
N MET A 210 7.39 0.69 13.95
CA MET A 210 8.24 -0.10 14.86
C MET A 210 7.96 0.23 16.33
N LEU A 211 7.82 1.50 16.67
CA LEU A 211 7.48 1.93 18.04
C LEU A 211 6.09 1.39 18.45
N PHE A 212 5.09 1.54 17.59
CA PHE A 212 3.74 1.05 17.88
C PHE A 212 3.69 -0.48 17.98
N SER A 213 4.26 -1.19 17.01
CA SER A 213 4.25 -2.66 16.99
C SER A 213 5.12 -3.25 18.12
N GLY A 214 6.27 -2.67 18.40
CA GLY A 214 7.12 -3.06 19.52
C GLY A 214 6.40 -2.86 20.87
N TRP A 215 5.73 -1.72 21.04
CA TRP A 215 4.91 -1.49 22.24
C TRP A 215 3.78 -2.52 22.38
N ARG A 216 3.03 -2.79 21.33
CA ARG A 216 1.90 -3.73 21.33
C ARG A 216 2.31 -5.18 21.55
N LEU A 217 3.45 -5.60 21.01
CA LEU A 217 3.89 -7.01 21.03
C LEU A 217 4.87 -7.33 22.15
N LEU A 218 5.73 -6.40 22.53
CA LEU A 218 6.78 -6.60 23.51
C LEU A 218 6.62 -5.71 24.76
N GLY A 219 5.58 -4.87 24.81
CA GLY A 219 5.33 -3.93 25.89
C GLY A 219 6.39 -2.81 25.99
N ARG A 220 6.52 -2.21 27.20
CA ARG A 220 7.46 -1.10 27.43
C ARG A 220 8.93 -1.46 27.11
N LYS A 221 9.33 -2.72 27.32
CA LYS A 221 10.69 -3.19 26.99
C LYS A 221 10.95 -3.16 25.48
N GLY A 222 9.96 -3.55 24.67
CA GLY A 222 10.07 -3.49 23.21
C GLY A 222 10.20 -2.06 22.68
N MET A 223 9.44 -1.12 23.25
CA MET A 223 9.57 0.29 22.92
C MET A 223 10.96 0.84 23.24
N ALA A 224 11.51 0.49 24.41
CA ALA A 224 12.86 0.90 24.79
C ALA A 224 13.92 0.33 23.83
N LEU A 225 13.80 -0.94 23.43
CA LEU A 225 14.70 -1.55 22.44
C LEU A 225 14.67 -0.83 21.09
N VAL A 226 13.49 -0.50 20.58
CA VAL A 226 13.33 0.22 19.31
C VAL A 226 13.95 1.62 19.39
N LEU A 227 13.72 2.34 20.50
CA LEU A 227 14.31 3.66 20.72
C LEU A 227 15.84 3.60 20.78
N LEU A 228 16.39 2.63 21.53
CA LEU A 228 17.84 2.43 21.63
C LEU A 228 18.46 2.08 20.27
N SER A 229 17.84 1.19 19.49
CA SER A 229 18.33 0.84 18.15
C SER A 229 18.26 2.02 17.18
N GLY A 230 17.23 2.86 17.29
CA GLY A 230 17.09 4.09 16.49
C GLY A 230 18.17 5.12 16.82
N VAL A 231 18.50 5.32 18.11
CA VAL A 231 19.58 6.22 18.54
C VAL A 231 20.95 5.72 18.08
N LEU A 232 21.22 4.41 18.25
CA LEU A 232 22.47 3.80 17.79
C LEU A 232 22.65 3.91 16.26
N GLY A 233 21.59 3.69 15.48
CA GLY A 233 21.63 3.84 14.03
C GLY A 233 21.71 5.27 13.52
N ALA A 234 21.43 6.28 14.37
CA ALA A 234 21.58 7.69 14.02
C ALA A 234 22.99 8.25 14.35
N VAL A 235 23.77 7.51 15.17
CA VAL A 235 25.13 7.91 15.59
C VAL A 235 26.21 7.23 14.75
N LEU A 236 25.90 6.12 14.09
CA LEU A 236 26.76 5.41 13.14
C LEU A 236 26.55 5.93 11.72
#